data_7e5e20d7c4cd26fd062f58dcbfa2386e
#
_entry.id   7e5e20d7c4cd26fd062f58dcbfa2386e
#
_cell.length_a   1.000
_cell.length_b   1.000
_cell.length_c   1.000
_cell.angle_alpha   90.00
_cell.angle_beta   90.00
_cell.angle_gamma   90.00
#
_symmetry.space_group_name_H-M   'P 1'
#
loop_
_entity.id
_entity.type
_entity.pdbx_description
1 polymer ?
#
loop_
_entity_poly.entity_id
_entity_poly.type
_entity_poly.pdbx_seq_one_letter_code
_entity_poly.pdbx_strand_id
1 'polypeptide(L)'
;MYSYLDPSKAQEFAMDQKQMLHLAQTFQDSLEKDLASLHSALSSQETEPVQRLLHSLKGYVTFLCGPDLSQQMIQLEAMSRAKHLAELAVDIGKAIPPLQNLLAEVGQWIEKDLKPAT
;
A
#
# COMPACT_ATOMS: atom_id res chain seq x y z
N MET A 1 -3.30 -16.06 -8.99
CA MET A 1 -3.09 -15.84 -7.54
C MET A 1 -2.11 -14.70 -7.35
N TYR A 2 -2.35 -13.88 -6.35
CA TYR A 2 -1.51 -12.71 -6.10
C TYR A 2 -0.50 -12.98 -4.99
N SER A 3 0.67 -12.35 -5.06
CA SER A 3 1.71 -12.49 -4.04
C SER A 3 1.43 -11.63 -2.80
N TYR A 4 0.87 -10.45 -2.99
CA TYR A 4 0.65 -9.49 -1.90
C TYR A 4 -0.81 -9.12 -1.72
N LEU A 5 -1.59 -9.00 -2.80
CA LEU A 5 -3.01 -8.66 -2.75
C LEU A 5 -3.81 -9.84 -2.19
N ASP A 6 -4.73 -9.52 -1.27
CA ASP A 6 -5.68 -10.48 -0.73
C ASP A 6 -7.11 -9.96 -0.96
N PRO A 7 -7.73 -10.29 -2.12
CA PRO A 7 -9.08 -9.79 -2.42
C PRO A 7 -10.15 -10.27 -1.44
N SER A 8 -9.92 -11.39 -0.74
CA SER A 8 -10.90 -11.91 0.22
C SER A 8 -11.13 -10.96 1.39
N LYS A 9 -10.16 -10.11 1.72
CA LYS A 9 -10.33 -9.10 2.76
C LYS A 9 -11.40 -8.08 2.40
N ALA A 10 -11.46 -7.69 1.12
CA ALA A 10 -12.48 -6.75 0.65
C ALA A 10 -13.87 -7.36 0.71
N GLN A 11 -13.99 -8.67 0.51
CA GLN A 11 -15.27 -9.38 0.54
C GLN A 11 -15.90 -9.37 1.94
N GLU A 12 -15.10 -9.21 2.99
CA GLU A 12 -15.60 -9.11 4.36
C GLU A 12 -16.48 -7.88 4.58
N PHE A 13 -16.37 -6.88 3.72
CA PHE A 13 -17.20 -5.67 3.80
C PHE A 13 -18.54 -5.81 3.07
N ALA A 14 -18.86 -7.00 2.55
CA ALA A 14 -20.13 -7.30 1.86
C ALA A 14 -20.47 -6.28 0.75
N MET A 15 -19.48 -5.88 -0.03
CA MET A 15 -19.63 -4.91 -1.11
C MET A 15 -20.14 -5.58 -2.38
N ASP A 16 -20.96 -4.85 -3.15
CA ASP A 16 -21.29 -5.26 -4.51
C ASP A 16 -20.09 -4.98 -5.44
N GLN A 17 -20.18 -5.47 -6.68
CA GLN A 17 -19.08 -5.35 -7.64
C GLN A 17 -18.72 -3.89 -7.94
N LYS A 18 -19.71 -3.03 -8.04
CA LYS A 18 -19.50 -1.60 -8.32
C LYS A 18 -18.76 -0.91 -7.17
N GLN A 19 -19.15 -1.20 -5.94
CA GLN A 19 -18.49 -0.69 -4.74
C GLN A 19 -17.06 -1.22 -4.63
N MET A 20 -16.86 -2.50 -4.93
CA MET A 20 -15.55 -3.13 -4.93
C MET A 20 -14.61 -2.50 -5.95
N LEU A 21 -15.11 -2.23 -7.17
CA LEU A 21 -14.36 -1.55 -8.21
C LEU A 21 -13.94 -0.15 -7.75
N HIS A 22 -14.87 0.60 -7.16
CA HIS A 22 -14.57 1.94 -6.65
C HIS A 22 -13.51 1.91 -5.55
N LEU A 23 -13.63 0.97 -4.61
CA LEU A 23 -12.63 0.78 -3.55
C LEU A 23 -11.26 0.48 -4.14
N ALA A 24 -11.20 -0.45 -5.09
CA ALA A 24 -9.92 -0.85 -5.71
C ALA A 24 -9.27 0.30 -6.47
N GLN A 25 -10.06 1.09 -7.21
CA GLN A 25 -9.55 2.24 -7.94
C GLN A 25 -9.04 3.33 -7.00
N THR A 26 -9.76 3.60 -5.92
CA THR A 26 -9.35 4.57 -4.90
C THR A 26 -8.06 4.11 -4.23
N PHE A 27 -7.97 2.83 -3.90
CA PHE A 27 -6.75 2.23 -3.32
C PHE A 27 -5.57 2.37 -4.28
N GLN A 28 -5.78 2.04 -5.56
CA GLN A 28 -4.75 2.15 -6.59
C GLN A 28 -4.21 3.58 -6.70
N ASP A 29 -5.10 4.55 -6.78
CA ASP A 29 -4.73 5.96 -6.91
C ASP A 29 -3.97 6.44 -5.68
N SER A 30 -4.43 6.07 -4.48
CA SER A 30 -3.77 6.45 -3.23
C SER A 30 -2.37 5.85 -3.12
N LEU A 31 -2.23 4.57 -3.44
CA LEU A 31 -0.94 3.88 -3.35
C LEU A 31 0.06 4.44 -4.35
N GLU A 32 -0.37 4.68 -5.58
CA GLU A 32 0.48 5.27 -6.62
C GLU A 32 0.99 6.65 -6.19
N LYS A 33 0.09 7.50 -5.70
CA LYS A 33 0.41 8.84 -5.22
C LYS A 33 1.35 8.79 -4.02
N ASP A 34 1.06 7.94 -3.04
CA ASP A 34 1.84 7.87 -1.81
C ASP A 34 3.23 7.29 -2.05
N LEU A 35 3.39 6.34 -2.97
CA LEU A 35 4.71 5.84 -3.34
C LEU A 35 5.57 6.95 -3.98
N ALA A 36 4.98 7.75 -4.86
CA ALA A 36 5.68 8.89 -5.46
C ALA A 36 6.08 9.93 -4.40
N SER A 37 5.17 10.23 -3.48
CA SER A 37 5.42 11.19 -2.39
C SER A 37 6.49 10.68 -1.42
N LEU A 38 6.48 9.36 -1.14
CA LEU A 38 7.47 8.73 -0.27
C LEU A 38 8.87 8.82 -0.89
N HIS A 39 8.98 8.53 -2.18
CA HIS A 39 10.23 8.65 -2.90
C HIS A 39 10.77 10.09 -2.84
N SER A 40 9.91 11.06 -3.07
CA SER A 40 10.26 12.48 -3.02
C SER A 40 10.71 12.90 -1.62
N ALA A 41 9.97 12.51 -0.58
CA ALA A 41 10.29 12.86 0.80
C ALA A 41 11.62 12.23 1.25
N LEU A 42 11.91 11.00 0.83
CA LEU A 42 13.19 10.35 1.11
C LEU A 42 14.34 11.07 0.42
N SER A 43 14.16 11.47 -0.83
CA SER A 43 15.18 12.21 -1.59
C SER A 43 15.47 13.58 -0.96
N SER A 44 14.45 14.22 -0.41
CA SER A 44 14.58 15.52 0.27
C SER A 44 14.98 15.39 1.73
N GLN A 45 15.11 14.17 2.24
CA GLN A 45 15.47 13.87 3.63
C GLN A 45 14.53 14.53 4.66
N GLU A 46 13.23 14.51 4.35
CA GLU A 46 12.20 15.11 5.20
C GLU A 46 11.58 14.07 6.12
N THR A 47 11.90 14.12 7.41
CA THR A 47 11.48 13.13 8.40
C THR A 47 9.98 13.11 8.62
N GLU A 48 9.38 14.28 8.85
CA GLU A 48 7.95 14.36 9.20
C GLU A 48 7.03 13.89 8.06
N PRO A 49 7.24 14.31 6.79
CA PRO A 49 6.45 13.76 5.69
C PRO A 49 6.59 12.25 5.54
N VAL A 50 7.80 11.69 5.74
CA VAL A 50 8.01 10.25 5.68
C VAL A 50 7.18 9.54 6.76
N GLN A 51 7.20 10.04 7.99
CA GLN A 51 6.42 9.46 9.09
C GLN A 51 4.92 9.48 8.80
N ARG A 52 4.41 10.59 8.28
CA ARG A 52 2.99 10.72 7.92
C ARG A 52 2.59 9.75 6.82
N LEU A 53 3.45 9.60 5.81
CA LEU A 53 3.20 8.67 4.70
C LEU A 53 3.18 7.22 5.18
N LEU A 54 4.12 6.83 6.04
CA LEU A 54 4.14 5.47 6.60
C LEU A 54 2.89 5.19 7.45
N HIS A 55 2.44 6.18 8.21
CA HIS A 55 1.21 6.04 8.98
C HIS A 55 0.00 5.85 8.08
N SER A 56 -0.11 6.65 7.03
CA SER A 56 -1.18 6.55 6.04
C SER A 56 -1.15 5.20 5.30
N LEU A 57 0.02 4.79 4.83
CA LEU A 57 0.19 3.51 4.13
C LEU A 57 -0.21 2.33 5.02
N LYS A 58 0.23 2.32 6.27
CA LYS A 58 -0.19 1.29 7.22
C LYS A 58 -1.71 1.25 7.34
N GLY A 59 -2.35 2.42 7.35
CA GLY A 59 -3.78 2.52 7.56
C GLY A 59 -4.62 1.88 6.47
N TYR A 60 -4.25 2.05 5.18
CA TYR A 60 -5.08 1.51 4.10
C TYR A 60 -4.49 0.31 3.38
N VAL A 61 -3.16 0.19 3.29
CA VAL A 61 -2.53 -0.96 2.59
C VAL A 61 -2.94 -2.27 3.26
N THR A 62 -3.01 -2.29 4.58
CA THR A 62 -3.37 -3.47 5.35
C THR A 62 -4.80 -3.95 5.09
N PHE A 63 -5.64 -3.12 4.47
CA PHE A 63 -7.01 -3.53 4.09
C PHE A 63 -7.04 -4.57 2.97
N LEU A 64 -6.06 -4.56 2.08
CA LEU A 64 -6.08 -5.40 0.87
C LEU A 64 -4.86 -6.29 0.71
N CYS A 65 -3.88 -6.24 1.61
CA CYS A 65 -2.69 -7.09 1.48
C CYS A 65 -2.69 -8.23 2.49
N GLY A 66 -1.93 -9.27 2.16
CA GLY A 66 -1.75 -10.43 3.03
C GLY A 66 -0.94 -10.11 4.28
N PRO A 67 -0.83 -11.12 5.19
CA PRO A 67 -0.27 -10.88 6.53
C PRO A 67 1.20 -10.45 6.55
N ASP A 68 2.01 -10.94 5.62
CA ASP A 68 3.44 -10.61 5.63
C ASP A 68 3.69 -9.13 5.34
N LEU A 69 3.05 -8.60 4.30
CA LEU A 69 3.19 -7.19 3.97
C LEU A 69 2.49 -6.31 5.03
N SER A 70 1.36 -6.74 5.56
CA SER A 70 0.69 -6.04 6.66
C SER A 70 1.62 -5.88 7.85
N GLN A 71 2.29 -6.97 8.25
CA GLN A 71 3.22 -6.95 9.37
C GLN A 71 4.41 -6.03 9.09
N GLN A 72 4.93 -6.06 7.86
CA GLN A 72 6.03 -5.19 7.45
C GLN A 72 5.64 -3.71 7.57
N MET A 73 4.42 -3.35 7.15
CA MET A 73 3.94 -1.97 7.22
C MET A 73 3.75 -1.52 8.67
N ILE A 74 3.22 -2.39 9.52
CA ILE A 74 3.05 -2.10 10.95
C ILE A 74 4.41 -1.84 11.61
N GLN A 75 5.40 -2.67 11.30
CA GLN A 75 6.75 -2.52 11.84
C GLN A 75 7.43 -1.24 11.36
N LEU A 76 7.29 -0.90 10.07
CA LEU A 76 7.87 0.32 9.53
C LEU A 76 7.31 1.57 10.20
N GLU A 77 6.00 1.62 10.38
CA GLU A 77 5.35 2.76 11.03
C GLU A 77 5.82 2.90 12.47
N ALA A 78 5.92 1.79 13.21
CA ALA A 78 6.42 1.79 14.58
C ALA A 78 7.89 2.24 14.63
N MET A 79 8.72 1.75 13.72
CA MET A 79 10.15 2.13 13.66
C MET A 79 10.34 3.60 13.30
N SER A 80 9.41 4.18 12.54
CA SER A 80 9.52 5.58 12.10
C SER A 80 9.55 6.58 13.26
N ARG A 81 9.05 6.16 14.42
CA ARG A 81 9.03 7.01 15.61
C ARG A 81 10.30 6.88 16.47
N ALA A 82 11.09 5.84 16.23
CA ALA A 82 12.23 5.50 17.08
C ALA A 82 13.58 5.62 16.37
N LYS A 83 13.61 5.49 15.04
CA LYS A 83 14.85 5.47 14.26
C LYS A 83 15.10 6.78 13.55
N HIS A 84 16.37 7.10 13.35
CA HIS A 84 16.77 8.20 12.46
C HIS A 84 16.41 7.88 11.02
N LEU A 85 16.15 8.92 10.23
CA LEU A 85 15.72 8.77 8.84
C LEU A 85 16.69 7.94 8.00
N ALA A 86 18.00 8.12 8.21
CA ALA A 86 19.02 7.38 7.45
C ALA A 86 18.90 5.87 7.66
N GLU A 87 18.62 5.43 8.89
CA GLU A 87 18.41 4.01 9.21
C GLU A 87 17.07 3.52 8.68
N LEU A 88 16.04 4.32 8.85
CA LEU A 88 14.69 4.01 8.40
C LEU A 88 14.63 3.87 6.88
N ALA A 89 15.39 4.69 6.15
CA ALA A 89 15.42 4.67 4.68
C ALA A 89 15.81 3.30 4.12
N VAL A 90 16.70 2.57 4.81
CA VAL A 90 17.10 1.22 4.40
C VAL A 90 15.91 0.26 4.50
N ASP A 91 15.17 0.33 5.61
CA ASP A 91 13.99 -0.53 5.82
C ASP A 91 12.86 -0.17 4.86
N ILE A 92 12.65 1.12 4.60
CA ILE A 92 11.67 1.58 3.60
C ILE A 92 12.05 1.06 2.22
N GLY A 93 13.33 1.11 1.86
CA GLY A 93 13.82 0.59 0.59
C GLY A 93 13.48 -0.88 0.36
N LYS A 94 13.41 -1.67 1.44
CA LYS A 94 13.01 -3.07 1.37
C LYS A 94 11.50 -3.25 1.19
N ALA A 95 10.71 -2.27 1.59
CA ALA A 95 9.25 -2.33 1.47
C ALA A 95 8.74 -1.81 0.12
N ILE A 96 9.50 -0.99 -0.57
CA ILE A 96 9.07 -0.38 -1.84
C ILE A 96 8.77 -1.44 -2.91
N PRO A 97 9.65 -2.43 -3.20
CA PRO A 97 9.31 -3.44 -4.21
C PRO A 97 8.03 -4.21 -3.92
N PRO A 98 7.77 -4.71 -2.69
CA PRO A 98 6.48 -5.32 -2.39
C PRO A 98 5.29 -4.40 -2.61
N LEU A 99 5.41 -3.10 -2.26
CA LEU A 99 4.33 -2.14 -2.47
C LEU A 99 4.09 -1.88 -3.95
N GLN A 100 5.15 -1.80 -4.77
CA GLN A 100 5.04 -1.67 -6.21
C GLN A 100 4.35 -2.90 -6.83
N ASN A 101 4.70 -4.09 -6.34
CA ASN A 101 4.06 -5.33 -6.78
C ASN A 101 2.58 -5.37 -6.39
N LEU A 102 2.25 -4.93 -5.17
CA LEU A 102 0.86 -4.81 -4.74
C LEU A 102 0.08 -3.87 -5.65
N LEU A 103 0.66 -2.72 -6.01
CA LEU A 103 0.03 -1.76 -6.93
C LEU A 103 -0.27 -2.42 -8.27
N ALA A 104 0.69 -3.16 -8.83
CA ALA A 104 0.50 -3.88 -10.09
C ALA A 104 -0.59 -4.94 -9.97
N GLU A 105 -0.64 -5.66 -8.84
CA GLU A 105 -1.64 -6.70 -8.60
C GLU A 105 -3.05 -6.11 -8.47
N VAL A 106 -3.19 -4.96 -7.83
CA VAL A 106 -4.48 -4.25 -7.76
C VAL A 106 -4.94 -3.88 -9.17
N GLY A 107 -4.04 -3.39 -10.01
CA GLY A 107 -4.34 -3.10 -11.41
C GLY A 107 -4.85 -4.32 -12.17
N GLN A 108 -4.20 -5.47 -11.98
CA GLN A 108 -4.63 -6.73 -12.60
C GLN A 108 -6.00 -7.16 -12.10
N TRP A 109 -6.24 -7.04 -10.80
CA TRP A 109 -7.52 -7.39 -10.19
C TRP A 109 -8.65 -6.53 -10.77
N ILE A 110 -8.42 -5.22 -10.90
CA ILE A 110 -9.40 -4.30 -11.51
C ILE A 110 -9.72 -4.75 -12.94
N GLU A 111 -8.71 -4.98 -13.76
CA GLU A 111 -8.90 -5.28 -15.18
C GLU A 111 -9.54 -6.65 -15.42
N LYS A 112 -9.18 -7.65 -14.61
CA LYS A 112 -9.62 -9.04 -14.86
C LYS A 112 -10.92 -9.38 -14.16
N ASP A 113 -11.12 -8.89 -12.93
CA ASP A 113 -12.21 -9.37 -12.07
C ASP A 113 -13.26 -8.31 -11.74
N LEU A 114 -12.90 -7.04 -11.71
CA LEU A 114 -13.79 -5.99 -11.22
C LEU A 114 -14.44 -5.17 -12.32
N LYS A 115 -13.78 -4.95 -13.44
CA LYS A 115 -14.40 -4.24 -14.56
C LYS A 115 -15.42 -5.14 -15.26
N PRO A 116 -16.59 -4.58 -15.66
CA PRO A 116 -17.56 -5.36 -16.40
C PRO A 116 -16.96 -5.89 -17.71
N ALA A 117 -17.33 -7.11 -18.07
CA ALA A 117 -16.99 -7.66 -19.39
C ALA A 117 -17.72 -6.86 -20.46
N THR A 118 -16.98 -6.43 -21.49
CA THR A 118 -17.54 -5.69 -22.63
C THR A 118 -17.73 -6.60 -23.83
#